data_281cb7d7c36727e6a1325f4ef941ed01
#
_entry.id   281cb7d7c36727e6a1325f4ef941ed01
#
_cell.length_a   1.000
_cell.length_b   1.000
_cell.length_c   1.000
_cell.angle_alpha   90.00
_cell.angle_beta   90.00
_cell.angle_gamma   90.00
#
_symmetry.space_group_name_H-M   'P 1'
#
loop_
_entity.id
_entity.type
_entity.pdbx_description
1 polymer ?
#
loop_
_entity_poly.entity_id
_entity_poly.type
_entity_poly.pdbx_seq_one_letter_code
_entity_poly.pdbx_strand_id
1 'polypeptide(L)'
;MAIHLYGASLRHGQVRALDAVDLCIEQGERVAIIGPSGAGKSSLLHLMATAIQPSNGHLELLGVQPWRLSARARQRLRARVGLVHQAPPLPPRQRVVTAVLAGRLGQWGVLRGLLNLLYPSDVPGVRQVLAELGLADKLFVQCGQLSGGQLQRVGIARALYQRPQVLLTDEPVSAMDPVLADHSLALLNRHAQANGVTLVASLHAVELALAHFPRVIGIREGQVAFDCPAEAVTEQLLEALYANEHLASPPTQGPTLTVQIPRC
;
A
#
# COMPACT_ATOMS: atom_id res chain seq x y z
N MET A 1 13.54 9.75 -12.34
CA MET A 1 13.49 8.37 -11.78
C MET A 1 13.15 8.46 -10.32
N ALA A 2 12.07 7.77 -9.90
CA ALA A 2 11.65 7.74 -8.49
C ALA A 2 12.13 6.47 -7.78
N ILE A 3 11.99 5.32 -8.43
CA ILE A 3 12.36 4.01 -7.89
C ILE A 3 13.11 3.24 -8.96
N HIS A 4 14.27 2.66 -8.60
CA HIS A 4 14.98 1.75 -9.46
C HIS A 4 15.50 0.54 -8.67
N LEU A 5 15.12 -0.64 -9.07
CA LEU A 5 15.59 -1.91 -8.55
C LEU A 5 16.55 -2.53 -9.56
N TYR A 6 17.69 -2.96 -9.09
CA TYR A 6 18.75 -3.59 -9.89
C TYR A 6 19.00 -5.00 -9.38
N GLY A 7 18.47 -6.01 -10.06
CA GLY A 7 18.60 -7.41 -9.70
C GLY A 7 18.19 -7.69 -8.25
N ALA A 8 17.17 -6.96 -7.75
CA ALA A 8 16.82 -6.99 -6.34
C ALA A 8 16.15 -8.31 -5.96
N SER A 9 16.76 -9.03 -5.02
CA SER A 9 16.23 -10.27 -4.47
C SER A 9 15.94 -10.13 -2.99
N LEU A 10 14.92 -10.85 -2.50
CA LEU A 10 14.55 -10.85 -1.08
C LEU A 10 14.26 -12.27 -0.62
N ARG A 11 14.84 -12.63 0.51
CA ARG A 11 14.58 -13.92 1.18
C ARG A 11 14.03 -13.72 2.58
N HIS A 12 13.00 -14.47 2.93
CA HIS A 12 12.49 -14.63 4.28
C HIS A 12 12.83 -16.04 4.77
N GLY A 13 13.94 -16.19 5.47
CA GLY A 13 14.48 -17.53 5.83
C GLY A 13 14.81 -18.34 4.57
N GLN A 14 14.13 -19.46 4.37
CA GLN A 14 14.32 -20.33 3.19
C GLN A 14 13.45 -19.91 1.99
N VAL A 15 12.44 -19.06 2.21
CA VAL A 15 11.51 -18.66 1.15
C VAL A 15 12.07 -17.47 0.38
N ARG A 16 12.19 -17.61 -0.95
CA ARG A 16 12.54 -16.52 -1.86
C ARG A 16 11.27 -15.77 -2.18
N ALA A 17 11.13 -14.55 -1.63
CA ALA A 17 9.98 -13.69 -1.86
C ALA A 17 10.12 -12.84 -3.13
N LEU A 18 11.36 -12.46 -3.49
CA LEU A 18 11.70 -11.77 -4.74
C LEU A 18 12.98 -12.37 -5.32
N ASP A 19 13.05 -12.46 -6.65
CA ASP A 19 14.15 -13.07 -7.38
C ASP A 19 14.60 -12.19 -8.54
N ALA A 20 15.77 -11.56 -8.37
CA ALA A 20 16.45 -10.74 -9.37
C ALA A 20 15.52 -9.75 -10.10
N VAL A 21 14.73 -9.00 -9.34
CA VAL A 21 13.79 -8.01 -9.91
C VAL A 21 14.54 -6.79 -10.40
N ASP A 22 14.43 -6.53 -11.70
CA ASP A 22 14.81 -5.28 -12.35
C ASP A 22 13.55 -4.47 -12.65
N LEU A 23 13.46 -3.26 -12.13
CA LEU A 23 12.28 -2.43 -12.30
C LEU A 23 12.63 -0.94 -12.18
N CYS A 24 12.16 -0.15 -13.13
CA CYS A 24 12.29 1.30 -13.11
C CYS A 24 10.92 1.98 -13.12
N ILE A 25 10.71 2.91 -12.18
CA ILE A 25 9.51 3.74 -12.09
C ILE A 25 9.93 5.20 -12.09
N GLU A 26 9.42 5.96 -13.05
CA GLU A 26 9.74 7.37 -13.19
C GLU A 26 8.98 8.24 -12.19
N GLN A 27 9.46 9.46 -11.99
CA GLN A 27 8.79 10.39 -11.08
C GLN A 27 7.42 10.80 -11.64
N GLY A 28 6.39 10.74 -10.80
CA GLY A 28 5.02 11.06 -11.18
C GLY A 28 4.28 9.92 -11.89
N GLU A 29 4.93 8.79 -12.16
CA GLU A 29 4.23 7.62 -12.71
C GLU A 29 3.21 7.05 -11.73
N ARG A 30 2.17 6.43 -12.30
CA ARG A 30 1.12 5.71 -11.58
C ARG A 30 1.09 4.28 -12.09
N VAL A 31 1.43 3.33 -11.22
CA VAL A 31 1.67 1.93 -11.56
C VAL A 31 0.84 1.02 -10.67
N ALA A 32 0.12 0.08 -11.26
CA ALA A 32 -0.49 -1.02 -10.55
C ALA A 32 0.41 -2.25 -10.56
N ILE A 33 0.48 -2.96 -9.44
CA ILE A 33 1.13 -4.26 -9.32
C ILE A 33 0.05 -5.32 -9.10
N ILE A 34 -0.04 -6.29 -9.99
CA ILE A 34 -0.99 -7.40 -9.90
C ILE A 34 -0.27 -8.74 -9.87
N GLY A 35 -0.97 -9.79 -9.47
CA GLY A 35 -0.47 -11.16 -9.44
C GLY A 35 -1.10 -11.98 -8.33
N PRO A 36 -0.90 -13.30 -8.33
CA PRO A 36 -1.51 -14.21 -7.37
C PRO A 36 -1.11 -13.92 -5.91
N SER A 37 -1.86 -14.49 -4.97
CA SER A 37 -1.51 -14.45 -3.56
C SER A 37 -0.15 -15.10 -3.34
N GLY A 38 0.72 -14.45 -2.54
CA GLY A 38 2.07 -14.94 -2.31
C GLY A 38 3.09 -14.67 -3.43
N ALA A 39 2.70 -14.00 -4.54
CA ALA A 39 3.59 -13.70 -5.66
C ALA A 39 4.77 -12.76 -5.31
N GLY A 40 4.74 -12.08 -4.15
CA GLY A 40 5.79 -11.15 -3.73
C GLY A 40 5.42 -9.67 -3.79
N LYS A 41 4.15 -9.30 -4.11
CA LYS A 41 3.69 -7.90 -4.24
C LYS A 41 3.97 -7.05 -3.00
N SER A 42 3.54 -7.50 -1.81
CA SER A 42 3.78 -6.79 -0.54
C SER A 42 5.27 -6.71 -0.21
N SER A 43 6.02 -7.78 -0.49
CA SER A 43 7.48 -7.80 -0.30
C SER A 43 8.17 -6.76 -1.18
N LEU A 44 7.73 -6.61 -2.43
CA LEU A 44 8.23 -5.61 -3.37
C LEU A 44 7.93 -4.19 -2.86
N LEU A 45 6.71 -3.92 -2.42
CA LEU A 45 6.34 -2.62 -1.84
C LEU A 45 7.13 -2.31 -0.56
N HIS A 46 7.33 -3.27 0.33
CA HIS A 46 8.12 -3.09 1.55
C HIS A 46 9.60 -2.82 1.24
N LEU A 47 10.15 -3.46 0.19
CA LEU A 47 11.50 -3.19 -0.28
C LEU A 47 11.60 -1.75 -0.83
N MET A 48 10.67 -1.34 -1.70
CA MET A 48 10.58 0.03 -2.23
C MET A 48 10.39 1.07 -1.11
N ALA A 49 9.60 0.75 -0.08
CA ALA A 49 9.41 1.59 1.11
C ALA A 49 10.65 1.67 2.02
N THR A 50 11.73 0.96 1.67
CA THR A 50 12.92 0.81 2.53
C THR A 50 12.63 0.19 3.90
N ALA A 51 11.52 -0.51 4.05
CA ALA A 51 11.19 -1.25 5.26
C ALA A 51 12.09 -2.50 5.42
N ILE A 52 12.44 -3.13 4.28
CA ILE A 52 13.27 -4.33 4.22
C ILE A 52 14.44 -4.06 3.27
N GLN A 53 15.64 -4.51 3.65
CA GLN A 53 16.83 -4.46 2.81
C GLN A 53 16.81 -5.64 1.82
N PRO A 54 17.16 -5.44 0.54
CA PRO A 54 17.32 -6.56 -0.39
C PRO A 54 18.44 -7.49 0.07
N SER A 55 18.25 -8.80 -0.13
CA SER A 55 19.28 -9.81 0.15
C SER A 55 20.40 -9.78 -0.87
N ASN A 56 20.08 -9.50 -2.15
CA ASN A 56 20.99 -9.27 -3.25
C ASN A 56 20.49 -8.11 -4.13
N GLY A 57 21.36 -7.56 -4.96
CA GLY A 57 21.03 -6.38 -5.75
C GLY A 57 20.94 -5.12 -4.91
N HIS A 58 20.32 -4.08 -5.44
CA HIS A 58 20.13 -2.84 -4.70
C HIS A 58 18.90 -2.06 -5.17
N LEU A 59 18.46 -1.15 -4.30
CA LEU A 59 17.42 -0.17 -4.54
C LEU A 59 18.06 1.21 -4.65
N GLU A 60 17.65 1.96 -5.65
CA GLU A 60 17.79 3.40 -5.72
C GLU A 60 16.41 4.05 -5.59
N LEU A 61 16.26 4.96 -4.63
CA LEU A 61 15.01 5.64 -4.30
C LEU A 61 15.25 7.14 -4.29
N LEU A 62 14.53 7.87 -5.15
CA LEU A 62 14.68 9.31 -5.33
C LEU A 62 16.15 9.74 -5.56
N GLY A 63 16.88 8.97 -6.38
CA GLY A 63 18.27 9.21 -6.78
C GLY A 63 19.33 8.83 -5.73
N VAL A 64 18.96 8.10 -4.67
CA VAL A 64 19.91 7.68 -3.64
C VAL A 64 19.74 6.20 -3.25
N GLN A 65 20.82 5.56 -2.84
CA GLN A 65 20.80 4.20 -2.32
C GLN A 65 20.56 4.21 -0.80
N PRO A 66 19.36 3.81 -0.30
CA PRO A 66 18.95 4.00 1.09
C PRO A 66 19.90 3.33 2.10
N TRP A 67 20.44 2.18 1.73
CA TRP A 67 21.27 1.37 2.62
C TRP A 67 22.70 1.86 2.76
N ARG A 68 23.14 2.79 1.88
CA ARG A 68 24.41 3.51 1.98
C ARG A 68 24.30 4.77 2.83
N LEU A 69 23.08 5.19 3.20
CA LEU A 69 22.83 6.38 4.01
C LEU A 69 23.02 6.10 5.50
N SER A 70 23.40 7.14 6.25
CA SER A 70 23.30 7.12 7.71
C SER A 70 21.86 6.95 8.17
N ALA A 71 21.64 6.46 9.40
CA ALA A 71 20.32 6.25 9.96
C ALA A 71 19.42 7.51 9.89
N ARG A 72 19.99 8.70 10.20
CA ARG A 72 19.28 9.98 10.11
C ARG A 72 18.92 10.37 8.67
N ALA A 73 19.84 10.17 7.72
CA ALA A 73 19.58 10.47 6.31
C ALA A 73 18.52 9.52 5.73
N ARG A 74 18.56 8.23 6.08
CA ARG A 74 17.56 7.24 5.69
C ARG A 74 16.19 7.54 6.31
N GLN A 75 16.12 8.02 7.55
CA GLN A 75 14.87 8.45 8.16
C GLN A 75 14.25 9.65 7.41
N ARG A 76 15.08 10.64 7.00
CA ARG A 76 14.61 11.77 6.17
C ARG A 76 14.10 11.31 4.82
N LEU A 77 14.77 10.32 4.19
CA LEU A 77 14.31 9.72 2.94
C LEU A 77 12.93 9.04 3.12
N ARG A 78 12.77 8.23 4.17
CA ARG A 78 11.50 7.57 4.53
C ARG A 78 10.36 8.56 4.77
N ALA A 79 10.65 9.74 5.30
CA ALA A 79 9.64 10.79 5.49
C ALA A 79 9.06 11.33 4.17
N ARG A 80 9.73 11.06 3.02
CA ARG A 80 9.28 11.40 1.66
C ARG A 80 8.50 10.26 0.98
N VAL A 81 8.42 9.09 1.64
CA VAL A 81 7.72 7.90 1.13
C VAL A 81 6.54 7.61 2.05
N GLY A 82 5.34 7.61 1.49
CA GLY A 82 4.12 7.14 2.17
C GLY A 82 3.92 5.66 1.90
N LEU A 83 3.50 4.92 2.93
CA LEU A 83 3.11 3.52 2.79
C LEU A 83 1.73 3.31 3.43
N VAL A 84 0.77 2.88 2.62
CA VAL A 84 -0.53 2.41 3.08
C VAL A 84 -0.46 0.89 3.17
N HIS A 85 -0.65 0.35 4.35
CA HIS A 85 -0.68 -1.09 4.58
C HIS A 85 -2.09 -1.64 4.33
N GLN A 86 -2.20 -2.88 3.92
CA GLN A 86 -3.45 -3.63 3.79
C GLN A 86 -4.28 -3.55 5.09
N ALA A 87 -3.65 -3.82 6.23
CA ALA A 87 -4.20 -3.56 7.56
C ALA A 87 -3.40 -2.42 8.21
N PRO A 88 -3.93 -1.18 8.24
CA PRO A 88 -3.19 -0.05 8.79
C PRO A 88 -2.86 -0.27 10.27
N PRO A 89 -1.58 -0.15 10.68
CA PRO A 89 -1.16 -0.35 12.07
C PRO A 89 -1.52 0.87 12.92
N LEU A 90 -2.82 1.07 13.15
CA LEU A 90 -3.35 2.18 13.94
C LEU A 90 -3.75 1.69 15.34
N PRO A 91 -3.20 2.29 16.43
CA PRO A 91 -3.55 1.88 17.78
C PRO A 91 -5.06 2.05 18.05
N PRO A 92 -5.77 1.02 18.55
CA PRO A 92 -7.24 1.06 18.68
C PRO A 92 -7.75 2.21 19.58
N ARG A 93 -6.99 2.58 20.63
CA ARG A 93 -7.34 3.66 21.55
C ARG A 93 -6.99 5.06 21.05
N GLN A 94 -6.26 5.16 19.92
CA GLN A 94 -5.89 6.44 19.36
C GLN A 94 -7.05 7.06 18.61
N ARG A 95 -7.24 8.39 18.73
CA ARG A 95 -8.22 9.12 17.93
C ARG A 95 -7.76 9.27 16.49
N VAL A 96 -8.71 9.26 15.56
CA VAL A 96 -8.46 9.41 14.11
C VAL A 96 -7.60 10.64 13.79
N VAL A 97 -7.89 11.79 14.40
CA VAL A 97 -7.13 13.03 14.21
C VAL A 97 -5.63 12.81 14.53
N THR A 98 -5.33 12.17 15.66
CA THR A 98 -3.95 11.91 16.08
C THR A 98 -3.28 10.88 15.18
N ALA A 99 -4.03 9.85 14.74
CA ALA A 99 -3.53 8.83 13.82
C ALA A 99 -3.12 9.42 12.46
N VAL A 100 -3.92 10.35 11.92
CA VAL A 100 -3.63 11.04 10.65
C VAL A 100 -2.46 12.02 10.81
N LEU A 101 -2.44 12.82 11.87
CA LEU A 101 -1.33 13.74 12.20
C LEU A 101 0.01 13.01 12.30
N ALA A 102 0.01 11.76 12.80
CA ALA A 102 1.21 10.94 12.92
C ALA A 102 1.87 10.65 11.56
N GLY A 103 1.19 10.84 10.42
CA GLY A 103 1.78 10.76 9.08
C GLY A 103 2.97 11.69 8.90
N ARG A 104 3.02 12.84 9.58
CA ARG A 104 4.13 13.81 9.51
C ARG A 104 5.17 13.67 10.61
N LEU A 105 5.10 12.68 11.48
CA LEU A 105 6.09 12.50 12.56
C LEU A 105 7.53 12.41 12.04
N GLY A 106 7.74 11.79 10.86
CA GLY A 106 9.07 11.72 10.25
C GLY A 106 9.63 13.05 9.75
N GLN A 107 8.78 14.08 9.61
CA GLN A 107 9.12 15.43 9.12
C GLN A 107 9.27 16.41 10.29
N TRP A 108 8.78 16.08 11.48
CA TRP A 108 8.81 16.95 12.66
C TRP A 108 9.98 16.62 13.56
N GLY A 109 10.45 17.63 14.30
CA GLY A 109 11.35 17.39 15.42
C GLY A 109 10.61 16.71 16.58
N VAL A 110 11.38 16.04 17.47
CA VAL A 110 10.83 15.25 18.58
C VAL A 110 9.84 16.04 19.44
N LEU A 111 10.19 17.27 19.81
CA LEU A 111 9.33 18.13 20.66
C LEU A 111 7.98 18.42 19.97
N ARG A 112 8.00 18.79 18.69
CA ARG A 112 6.77 19.03 17.92
C ARG A 112 5.95 17.75 17.77
N GLY A 113 6.60 16.61 17.56
CA GLY A 113 5.96 15.31 17.51
C GLY A 113 5.21 14.98 18.79
N LEU A 114 5.87 15.12 19.95
CA LEU A 114 5.26 14.87 21.26
C LEU A 114 4.10 15.83 21.55
N LEU A 115 4.25 17.11 21.25
CA LEU A 115 3.18 18.10 21.43
C LEU A 115 1.96 17.76 20.58
N ASN A 116 2.14 17.32 19.32
CA ASN A 116 1.03 16.95 18.45
C ASN A 116 0.31 15.65 18.86
N LEU A 117 0.96 14.77 19.60
CA LEU A 117 0.31 13.60 20.18
C LEU A 117 -0.66 13.98 21.32
N LEU A 118 -0.35 15.04 22.06
CA LEU A 118 -1.17 15.55 23.16
C LEU A 118 -2.20 16.59 22.70
N TYR A 119 -1.77 17.51 21.85
CA TYR A 119 -2.58 18.61 21.31
C TYR A 119 -2.51 18.64 19.79
N PRO A 120 -3.54 18.16 19.08
CA PRO A 120 -3.57 18.18 17.62
C PRO A 120 -3.44 19.62 17.09
N SER A 121 -2.34 19.95 16.42
CA SER A 121 -2.06 21.33 15.97
C SER A 121 -2.73 21.69 14.65
N ASP A 122 -3.05 20.70 13.79
CA ASP A 122 -3.63 20.93 12.47
C ASP A 122 -4.91 20.11 12.26
N VAL A 123 -5.91 20.39 13.11
CA VAL A 123 -7.24 19.80 13.00
C VAL A 123 -7.92 20.15 11.67
N PRO A 124 -7.84 21.39 11.14
CA PRO A 124 -8.44 21.73 9.86
C PRO A 124 -7.86 20.93 8.68
N GLY A 125 -6.52 20.81 8.59
CA GLY A 125 -5.88 20.04 7.53
C GLY A 125 -6.21 18.55 7.58
N VAL A 126 -6.28 17.95 8.77
CA VAL A 126 -6.74 16.57 8.93
C VAL A 126 -8.21 16.41 8.52
N ARG A 127 -9.08 17.34 8.93
CA ARG A 127 -10.51 17.32 8.57
C ARG A 127 -10.71 17.37 7.05
N GLN A 128 -9.92 18.20 6.35
CA GLN A 128 -9.97 18.31 4.90
C GLN A 128 -9.67 16.97 4.23
N VAL A 129 -8.56 16.32 4.58
CA VAL A 129 -8.18 15.01 4.01
C VAL A 129 -9.22 13.93 4.34
N LEU A 130 -9.76 13.94 5.56
CA LEU A 130 -10.81 12.98 5.95
C LEU A 130 -12.13 13.25 5.20
N ALA A 131 -12.45 14.51 4.90
CA ALA A 131 -13.65 14.86 4.11
C ALA A 131 -13.61 14.27 2.71
N GLU A 132 -12.44 14.30 2.04
CA GLU A 132 -12.23 13.68 0.72
C GLU A 132 -12.49 12.17 0.72
N LEU A 133 -12.33 11.53 1.88
CA LEU A 133 -12.55 10.10 2.11
C LEU A 133 -13.89 9.79 2.80
N GLY A 134 -14.78 10.79 2.97
CA GLY A 134 -16.09 10.61 3.59
C GLY A 134 -16.02 10.26 5.09
N LEU A 135 -15.00 10.76 5.80
CA LEU A 135 -14.75 10.46 7.22
C LEU A 135 -14.62 11.72 8.11
N ALA A 136 -15.07 12.89 7.65
CA ALA A 136 -14.94 14.14 8.41
C ALA A 136 -15.65 14.11 9.79
N ASP A 137 -16.74 13.36 9.90
CA ASP A 137 -17.50 13.13 11.13
C ASP A 137 -16.77 12.21 12.13
N LYS A 138 -15.80 11.44 11.69
CA LYS A 138 -15.04 10.48 12.51
C LYS A 138 -13.77 11.06 13.13
N LEU A 139 -13.49 12.36 12.94
CA LEU A 139 -12.25 13.03 13.35
C LEU A 139 -11.82 12.73 14.79
N PHE A 140 -12.75 12.70 15.74
CA PHE A 140 -12.46 12.48 17.16
C PHE A 140 -12.81 11.06 17.66
N VAL A 141 -13.31 10.20 16.78
CA VAL A 141 -13.62 8.80 17.09
C VAL A 141 -12.31 8.01 17.31
N GLN A 142 -12.31 6.99 18.16
CA GLN A 142 -11.18 6.10 18.35
C GLN A 142 -11.07 5.11 17.17
N CYS A 143 -9.83 4.81 16.74
CA CYS A 143 -9.59 3.91 15.61
C CYS A 143 -10.24 2.53 15.81
N GLY A 144 -10.26 2.01 17.04
CA GLY A 144 -10.89 0.71 17.36
C GLY A 144 -12.43 0.68 17.25
N GLN A 145 -13.09 1.82 17.06
CA GLN A 145 -14.54 1.92 16.86
C GLN A 145 -14.92 1.98 15.36
N LEU A 146 -13.93 1.99 14.47
CA LEU A 146 -14.13 2.06 13.03
C LEU A 146 -14.29 0.67 12.42
N SER A 147 -15.09 0.58 11.35
CA SER A 147 -15.11 -0.62 10.49
C SER A 147 -13.77 -0.81 9.76
N GLY A 148 -13.51 -2.01 9.24
CA GLY A 148 -12.29 -2.31 8.49
C GLY A 148 -12.06 -1.34 7.31
N GLY A 149 -13.09 -1.09 6.50
CA GLY A 149 -13.00 -0.15 5.38
C GLY A 149 -12.83 1.32 5.83
N GLN A 150 -13.42 1.72 6.99
CA GLN A 150 -13.17 3.04 7.57
C GLN A 150 -11.72 3.16 8.05
N LEU A 151 -11.19 2.13 8.71
CA LEU A 151 -9.81 2.10 9.19
C LEU A 151 -8.81 2.16 8.02
N GLN A 152 -9.09 1.44 6.94
CA GLN A 152 -8.31 1.49 5.70
C GLN A 152 -8.27 2.91 5.12
N ARG A 153 -9.43 3.60 5.04
CA ARG A 153 -9.50 5.00 4.58
C ARG A 153 -8.77 5.96 5.52
N VAL A 154 -8.75 5.72 6.84
CA VAL A 154 -7.90 6.49 7.78
C VAL A 154 -6.42 6.25 7.48
N GLY A 155 -6.01 5.04 7.11
CA GLY A 155 -4.65 4.72 6.65
C GLY A 155 -4.27 5.51 5.39
N ILE A 156 -5.18 5.60 4.42
CA ILE A 156 -5.02 6.44 3.22
C ILE A 156 -4.91 7.92 3.62
N ALA A 157 -5.82 8.43 4.46
CA ALA A 157 -5.78 9.81 4.95
C ALA A 157 -4.44 10.17 5.60
N ARG A 158 -3.90 9.27 6.44
CA ARG A 158 -2.59 9.42 7.07
C ARG A 158 -1.46 9.55 6.04
N ALA A 159 -1.48 8.72 5.00
CA ALA A 159 -0.47 8.75 3.94
C ALA A 159 -0.59 10.01 3.06
N LEU A 160 -1.79 10.43 2.71
CA LEU A 160 -2.03 11.68 1.97
C LEU A 160 -1.63 12.91 2.79
N TYR A 161 -1.97 12.94 4.10
CA TYR A 161 -1.59 14.03 5.01
C TYR A 161 -0.07 14.17 5.15
N GLN A 162 0.68 13.08 4.99
CA GLN A 162 2.15 13.08 4.98
C GLN A 162 2.72 13.93 3.82
N ARG A 163 2.00 14.08 2.68
CA ARG A 163 2.45 14.71 1.43
C ARG A 163 3.75 14.08 0.91
N PRO A 164 3.74 12.78 0.63
CA PRO A 164 4.93 12.07 0.17
C PRO A 164 5.26 12.42 -1.28
N GLN A 165 6.50 12.13 -1.72
CA GLN A 165 6.90 12.17 -3.13
C GLN A 165 6.67 10.82 -3.83
N VAL A 166 6.72 9.73 -3.06
CA VAL A 166 6.38 8.38 -3.50
C VAL A 166 5.31 7.85 -2.55
N LEU A 167 4.19 7.41 -3.09
CA LEU A 167 3.10 6.78 -2.34
C LEU A 167 2.97 5.33 -2.78
N LEU A 168 3.23 4.44 -1.84
CA LEU A 168 3.12 3.00 -2.00
C LEU A 168 1.86 2.53 -1.27
N THR A 169 1.04 1.71 -1.90
CA THR A 169 -0.19 1.23 -1.29
C THR A 169 -0.33 -0.27 -1.48
N ASP A 170 -0.41 -0.99 -0.37
CA ASP A 170 -0.57 -2.45 -0.36
C ASP A 170 -2.05 -2.78 -0.14
N GLU A 171 -2.72 -3.19 -1.19
CA GLU A 171 -4.15 -3.54 -1.23
C GLU A 171 -5.04 -2.49 -0.53
N PRO A 172 -4.97 -1.21 -0.93
CA PRO A 172 -5.54 -0.10 -0.16
C PRO A 172 -7.06 -0.13 -0.07
N VAL A 173 -7.73 -0.99 -0.83
CA VAL A 173 -9.20 -1.04 -0.95
C VAL A 173 -9.79 -2.43 -0.68
N SER A 174 -9.00 -3.39 -0.20
CA SER A 174 -9.42 -4.79 -0.02
C SER A 174 -10.57 -5.00 0.99
N ALA A 175 -10.78 -4.08 1.95
CA ALA A 175 -11.85 -4.14 2.93
C ALA A 175 -13.02 -3.17 2.61
N MET A 176 -13.13 -2.70 1.37
CA MET A 176 -14.17 -1.76 0.92
C MET A 176 -15.13 -2.45 -0.05
N ASP A 177 -16.37 -1.97 -0.09
CA ASP A 177 -17.29 -2.31 -1.16
C ASP A 177 -16.80 -1.74 -2.51
N PRO A 178 -17.26 -2.28 -3.66
CA PRO A 178 -16.77 -1.90 -4.98
C PRO A 178 -16.86 -0.40 -5.28
N VAL A 179 -17.93 0.28 -4.83
CA VAL A 179 -18.15 1.71 -5.09
C VAL A 179 -17.14 2.56 -4.32
N LEU A 180 -16.92 2.23 -3.04
CA LEU A 180 -15.93 2.90 -2.21
C LEU A 180 -14.50 2.60 -2.65
N ALA A 181 -14.24 1.39 -3.14
CA ALA A 181 -12.94 1.00 -3.68
C ALA A 181 -12.59 1.84 -4.92
N ASP A 182 -13.52 1.93 -5.87
CA ASP A 182 -13.37 2.76 -7.07
C ASP A 182 -13.13 4.24 -6.71
N HIS A 183 -13.97 4.81 -5.84
CA HIS A 183 -13.83 6.20 -5.38
C HIS A 183 -12.47 6.45 -4.70
N SER A 184 -12.02 5.53 -3.84
CA SER A 184 -10.75 5.67 -3.12
C SER A 184 -9.54 5.60 -4.06
N LEU A 185 -9.56 4.71 -5.06
CA LEU A 185 -8.51 4.63 -6.09
C LEU A 185 -8.52 5.86 -6.99
N ALA A 186 -9.70 6.34 -7.39
CA ALA A 186 -9.82 7.59 -8.16
C ALA A 186 -9.25 8.79 -7.39
N LEU A 187 -9.51 8.87 -6.07
CA LEU A 187 -8.95 9.91 -5.21
C LEU A 187 -7.42 9.83 -5.14
N LEU A 188 -6.85 8.64 -4.90
CA LEU A 188 -5.41 8.41 -4.87
C LEU A 188 -4.74 8.82 -6.18
N ASN A 189 -5.33 8.45 -7.32
CA ASN A 189 -4.83 8.79 -8.65
C ASN A 189 -4.90 10.30 -8.93
N ARG A 190 -6.03 10.96 -8.62
CA ARG A 190 -6.16 12.41 -8.75
C ARG A 190 -5.15 13.15 -7.89
N HIS A 191 -4.98 12.71 -6.63
CA HIS A 191 -4.00 13.31 -5.72
C HIS A 191 -2.57 13.15 -6.25
N ALA A 192 -2.21 11.96 -6.73
CA ALA A 192 -0.91 11.67 -7.31
C ALA A 192 -0.64 12.56 -8.53
N GLN A 193 -1.60 12.64 -9.45
CA GLN A 193 -1.49 13.44 -10.67
C GLN A 193 -1.38 14.95 -10.37
N ALA A 194 -2.23 15.47 -9.48
CA ALA A 194 -2.25 16.89 -9.14
C ALA A 194 -0.98 17.39 -8.43
N ASN A 195 -0.30 16.49 -7.69
CA ASN A 195 0.88 16.83 -6.88
C ASN A 195 2.20 16.25 -7.43
N GLY A 196 2.19 15.61 -8.61
CA GLY A 196 3.38 14.97 -9.18
C GLY A 196 3.95 13.83 -8.33
N VAL A 197 3.09 13.16 -7.56
CA VAL A 197 3.47 12.04 -6.68
C VAL A 197 3.56 10.76 -7.50
N THR A 198 4.64 10.01 -7.32
CA THR A 198 4.75 8.66 -7.87
C THR A 198 3.86 7.73 -7.05
N LEU A 199 2.90 7.06 -7.69
CA LEU A 199 1.95 6.16 -7.03
C LEU A 199 2.18 4.72 -7.50
N VAL A 200 2.41 3.81 -6.55
CA VAL A 200 2.50 2.36 -6.81
C VAL A 200 1.49 1.66 -5.92
N ALA A 201 0.56 0.93 -6.52
CA ALA A 201 -0.49 0.22 -5.79
C ALA A 201 -0.48 -1.27 -6.11
N SER A 202 -0.40 -2.14 -5.09
CA SER A 202 -0.75 -3.55 -5.29
C SER A 202 -2.27 -3.70 -5.25
N LEU A 203 -2.81 -4.48 -6.18
CA LEU A 203 -4.24 -4.73 -6.30
C LEU A 203 -4.50 -6.21 -6.58
N HIS A 204 -5.59 -6.75 -6.01
CA HIS A 204 -6.10 -8.08 -6.35
C HIS A 204 -7.07 -8.03 -7.54
N ALA A 205 -7.93 -7.01 -7.57
CA ALA A 205 -8.89 -6.82 -8.65
C ALA A 205 -8.19 -6.25 -9.88
N VAL A 206 -8.05 -7.08 -10.91
CA VAL A 206 -7.41 -6.72 -12.18
C VAL A 206 -8.19 -5.60 -12.87
N GLU A 207 -9.50 -5.62 -12.82
CA GLU A 207 -10.38 -4.61 -13.41
C GLU A 207 -10.10 -3.22 -12.86
N LEU A 208 -9.89 -3.12 -11.54
CA LEU A 208 -9.53 -1.85 -10.89
C LEU A 208 -8.13 -1.38 -11.27
N ALA A 209 -7.18 -2.31 -11.44
CA ALA A 209 -5.84 -1.98 -11.91
C ALA A 209 -5.87 -1.38 -13.32
N LEU A 210 -6.58 -2.02 -14.25
CA LEU A 210 -6.71 -1.57 -15.63
C LEU A 210 -7.50 -0.27 -15.75
N ALA A 211 -8.53 -0.06 -14.92
CA ALA A 211 -9.37 1.14 -14.97
C ALA A 211 -8.66 2.39 -14.42
N HIS A 212 -7.79 2.24 -13.41
CA HIS A 212 -7.23 3.38 -12.69
C HIS A 212 -5.76 3.68 -12.99
N PHE A 213 -5.00 2.73 -13.52
CA PHE A 213 -3.55 2.89 -13.69
C PHE A 213 -3.14 2.78 -15.16
N PRO A 214 -2.28 3.70 -15.66
CA PRO A 214 -1.83 3.67 -17.04
C PRO A 214 -0.78 2.57 -17.33
N ARG A 215 -0.11 2.04 -16.29
CA ARG A 215 0.92 1.00 -16.40
C ARG A 215 0.66 -0.09 -15.38
N VAL A 216 0.79 -1.34 -15.81
CA VAL A 216 0.53 -2.52 -14.98
C VAL A 216 1.75 -3.45 -15.02
N ILE A 217 2.17 -3.89 -13.84
CA ILE A 217 3.24 -4.84 -13.63
C ILE A 217 2.64 -6.13 -13.07
N GLY A 218 2.83 -7.23 -13.78
CA GLY A 218 2.47 -8.57 -13.32
C GLY A 218 3.62 -9.19 -12.55
N ILE A 219 3.39 -9.61 -11.30
CA ILE A 219 4.39 -10.33 -10.48
C ILE A 219 3.93 -11.77 -10.28
N ARG A 220 4.84 -12.71 -10.56
CA ARG A 220 4.63 -14.14 -10.34
C ARG A 220 5.90 -14.77 -9.77
N GLU A 221 5.77 -15.54 -8.70
CA GLU A 221 6.87 -16.29 -8.08
C GLU A 221 8.09 -15.40 -7.73
N GLY A 222 7.84 -14.16 -7.33
CA GLY A 222 8.87 -13.19 -6.99
C GLY A 222 9.58 -12.52 -8.17
N GLN A 223 9.12 -12.74 -9.40
CA GLN A 223 9.68 -12.16 -10.62
C GLN A 223 8.66 -11.28 -11.34
N VAL A 224 9.16 -10.35 -12.16
CA VAL A 224 8.31 -9.57 -13.08
C VAL A 224 7.95 -10.47 -14.25
N ALA A 225 6.66 -10.83 -14.37
CA ALA A 225 6.15 -11.62 -15.47
C ALA A 225 5.89 -10.75 -16.72
N PHE A 226 5.39 -9.53 -16.51
CA PHE A 226 5.22 -8.51 -17.55
C PHE A 226 5.22 -7.11 -16.93
N ASP A 227 5.50 -6.12 -17.76
CA ASP A 227 5.49 -4.70 -17.44
C ASP A 227 5.09 -3.93 -18.70
N CYS A 228 3.85 -3.44 -18.74
CA CYS A 228 3.30 -2.83 -19.95
C CYS A 228 2.22 -1.78 -19.63
N PRO A 229 1.83 -0.94 -20.61
CA PRO A 229 0.64 -0.09 -20.51
C PRO A 229 -0.61 -0.92 -20.23
N ALA A 230 -1.57 -0.38 -19.47
CA ALA A 230 -2.81 -1.08 -19.13
C ALA A 230 -3.57 -1.56 -20.38
N GLU A 231 -3.54 -0.80 -21.46
CA GLU A 231 -4.19 -1.14 -22.75
C GLU A 231 -3.54 -2.34 -23.45
N ALA A 232 -2.27 -2.66 -23.12
CA ALA A 232 -1.53 -3.78 -23.69
C ALA A 232 -1.68 -5.07 -22.86
N VAL A 233 -2.37 -5.04 -21.74
CA VAL A 233 -2.63 -6.24 -20.92
C VAL A 233 -3.69 -7.09 -21.61
N THR A 234 -3.28 -8.25 -22.12
CA THR A 234 -4.15 -9.21 -22.80
C THR A 234 -4.63 -10.30 -21.84
N GLU A 235 -5.74 -10.96 -22.21
CA GLU A 235 -6.25 -12.12 -21.48
C GLU A 235 -5.19 -13.22 -21.34
N GLN A 236 -4.40 -13.45 -22.39
CA GLN A 236 -3.29 -14.43 -22.38
C GLN A 236 -2.23 -14.10 -21.33
N LEU A 237 -1.87 -12.81 -21.16
CA LEU A 237 -0.93 -12.37 -20.10
C LEU A 237 -1.52 -12.63 -18.71
N LEU A 238 -2.82 -12.39 -18.54
CA LEU A 238 -3.50 -12.64 -17.26
C LEU A 238 -3.62 -14.14 -16.98
N GLU A 239 -4.01 -14.94 -17.95
CA GLU A 239 -4.03 -16.40 -17.81
C GLU A 239 -2.65 -16.96 -17.44
N ALA A 240 -1.59 -16.49 -18.10
CA ALA A 240 -0.21 -16.89 -17.77
C ALA A 240 0.18 -16.45 -16.35
N LEU A 241 -0.25 -15.26 -15.90
CA LEU A 241 0.04 -14.74 -14.57
C LEU A 241 -0.63 -15.57 -13.47
N TYR A 242 -1.89 -15.98 -13.66
CA TYR A 242 -2.72 -16.70 -12.68
C TYR A 242 -2.82 -18.22 -12.92
N ALA A 243 -2.06 -18.79 -13.85
CA ALA A 243 -2.18 -20.19 -14.30
C ALA A 243 -2.14 -21.25 -13.18
N ASN A 244 -1.61 -20.95 -12.01
CA ASN A 244 -1.53 -21.89 -10.88
C ASN A 244 -2.60 -21.67 -9.79
N GLU A 245 -3.39 -20.59 -9.82
CA GLU A 245 -4.45 -20.35 -8.82
C GLU A 245 -5.61 -21.33 -8.96
N HIS A 246 -5.88 -21.83 -10.17
CA HIS A 246 -6.94 -22.81 -10.43
C HIS A 246 -6.63 -24.23 -9.89
N LEU A 247 -5.40 -24.48 -9.45
CA LEU A 247 -4.98 -25.78 -8.88
C LEU A 247 -5.06 -25.83 -7.34
N ALA A 248 -5.27 -24.70 -6.67
CA ALA A 248 -5.59 -24.69 -5.24
C ALA A 248 -7.07 -25.08 -5.08
N SER A 249 -7.32 -26.38 -4.83
CA SER A 249 -8.65 -26.89 -4.47
C SER A 249 -9.27 -26.04 -3.36
N PRO A 250 -10.57 -25.70 -3.42
CA PRO A 250 -11.23 -25.01 -2.32
C PRO A 250 -11.06 -25.83 -1.05
N PRO A 251 -10.89 -25.20 0.14
CA PRO A 251 -10.78 -25.93 1.38
C PRO A 251 -12.00 -26.83 1.53
N THR A 252 -11.76 -28.13 1.67
CA THR A 252 -12.78 -29.15 1.90
C THR A 252 -13.62 -28.67 3.08
N GLN A 253 -14.88 -28.33 2.86
CA GLN A 253 -15.82 -28.02 3.92
C GLN A 253 -15.84 -29.24 4.85
N GLY A 254 -15.36 -29.05 6.07
CA GLY A 254 -15.45 -30.05 7.12
C GLY A 254 -16.92 -30.44 7.34
N PRO A 255 -17.20 -31.63 7.87
CA PRO A 255 -18.55 -32.15 7.98
C PRO A 255 -19.43 -31.17 8.77
N THR A 256 -20.55 -30.79 8.16
CA THR A 256 -21.59 -29.97 8.77
C THR A 256 -22.13 -30.70 10.00
N LEU A 257 -21.76 -30.27 11.21
CA LEU A 257 -22.35 -30.77 12.43
C LEU A 257 -23.82 -30.38 12.47
N THR A 258 -24.68 -31.32 12.15
CA THR A 258 -26.13 -31.20 12.33
C THR A 258 -26.43 -31.20 13.83
N VAL A 259 -26.61 -30.03 14.41
CA VAL A 259 -27.09 -29.90 15.80
C VAL A 259 -28.58 -30.25 15.81
N GLN A 260 -28.93 -31.44 16.28
CA GLN A 260 -30.30 -31.79 16.61
C GLN A 260 -30.67 -31.04 17.90
N ILE A 261 -31.58 -30.09 17.80
CA ILE A 261 -32.20 -29.42 18.95
C ILE A 261 -33.31 -30.36 19.48
N PRO A 262 -33.26 -30.83 20.74
CA PRO A 262 -34.36 -31.58 21.30
C PRO A 262 -35.58 -30.66 21.44
N ARG A 263 -36.72 -31.07 20.93
CA ARG A 263 -38.00 -30.42 21.23
C ARG A 263 -38.46 -30.87 22.62
N CYS A 264 -38.63 -29.93 23.55
CA CYS A 264 -39.50 -30.05 24.73
C CYS A 264 -40.91 -29.58 24.36
#